data_f230d593e159b16af56ac134c335bf6a
#
_entry.id   f230d593e159b16af56ac134c335bf6a
#
_cell.length_a   1.000
_cell.length_b   1.000
_cell.length_c   1.000
_cell.angle_alpha   90.00
_cell.angle_beta   90.00
_cell.angle_gamma   90.00
#
_symmetry.space_group_name_H-M   'P 1'
#
loop_
_entity.id
_entity.type
_entity.pdbx_description
1 polymer ?
#
loop_
_entity_poly.entity_id
_entity_poly.type
_entity_poly.pdbx_seq_one_letter_code
_entity_poly.pdbx_strand_id
1 'polypeptide(L)'
;ALAIAEQGIQKNPFDAYLLLLASQLAYELHQPEKAEKYLLEAKEVAEDLEDIALRLTTLYLEQERYEDVLEWQEVEVENVVTRWNIARALVALEEVEKAAPIYEELYPDLKENPEYLESYSYLLRELGQIAKAREVAEGYLQLVPDDGQMQAFYESLLED
;
A
#
# COMPACT_ATOMS: atom_id res chain seq x y z
N ALA A 1 -6.71 12.96 23.76
CA ALA A 1 -5.37 12.71 23.22
C ALA A 1 -5.07 13.70 22.08
N LEU A 2 -5.87 13.79 21.00
CA LEU A 2 -5.60 14.66 19.85
C LEU A 2 -5.45 16.14 20.26
N ALA A 3 -6.37 16.70 21.07
CA ALA A 3 -6.29 18.09 21.53
C ALA A 3 -4.98 18.41 22.28
N ILE A 4 -4.40 17.44 22.98
CA ILE A 4 -3.11 17.62 23.66
C ILE A 4 -1.96 17.67 22.66
N ALA A 5 -1.98 16.80 21.63
CA ALA A 5 -1.00 16.84 20.55
C ALA A 5 -1.08 18.17 19.79
N GLU A 6 -2.29 18.65 19.48
CA GLU A 6 -2.52 19.95 18.83
C GLU A 6 -1.99 21.11 19.67
N GLN A 7 -2.15 21.10 21.00
CA GLN A 7 -1.54 22.09 21.90
C GLN A 7 0.00 22.03 21.88
N GLY A 8 0.56 20.84 21.78
CA GLY A 8 2.00 20.64 21.60
C GLY A 8 2.51 21.23 20.30
N ILE A 9 1.83 20.98 19.19
CA ILE A 9 2.14 21.53 17.87
C ILE A 9 2.08 23.07 17.87
N GLN A 10 1.10 23.66 18.56
CA GLN A 10 1.02 25.13 18.68
C GLN A 10 2.25 25.74 19.35
N LYS A 11 2.90 24.99 20.26
CA LYS A 11 4.13 25.42 20.95
C LYS A 11 5.38 25.14 20.14
N ASN A 12 5.38 24.03 19.41
CA ASN A 12 6.49 23.59 18.56
C ASN A 12 5.95 23.04 17.24
N PRO A 13 5.68 23.89 16.24
CA PRO A 13 5.08 23.49 14.96
C PRO A 13 6.00 22.68 14.06
N PHE A 14 7.30 22.59 14.39
CA PHE A 14 8.31 21.85 13.62
C PHE A 14 8.69 20.52 14.29
N ASP A 15 7.91 20.05 15.24
CA ASP A 15 8.13 18.76 15.89
C ASP A 15 7.48 17.63 15.08
N ALA A 16 8.29 16.94 14.28
CA ALA A 16 7.84 15.85 13.45
C ALA A 16 7.13 14.74 14.25
N TYR A 17 7.60 14.44 15.46
CA TYR A 17 6.98 13.43 16.31
C TYR A 17 5.56 13.82 16.74
N LEU A 18 5.35 15.07 17.15
CA LEU A 18 4.02 15.56 17.53
C LEU A 18 3.06 15.58 16.34
N LEU A 19 3.56 15.94 15.15
CA LEU A 19 2.78 15.93 13.91
C LEU A 19 2.37 14.49 13.53
N LEU A 20 3.30 13.52 13.61
CA LEU A 20 3.00 12.11 13.39
C LEU A 20 2.02 11.54 14.41
N LEU A 21 2.16 11.91 15.69
CA LEU A 21 1.22 11.51 16.74
C LEU A 21 -0.18 12.09 16.47
N ALA A 22 -0.26 13.37 16.12
CA ALA A 22 -1.54 14.01 15.79
C ALA A 22 -2.20 13.39 14.55
N SER A 23 -1.41 13.05 13.54
CA SER A 23 -1.91 12.36 12.34
C SER A 23 -2.50 10.98 12.69
N GLN A 24 -1.81 10.20 13.52
CA GLN A 24 -2.28 8.90 13.99
C GLN A 24 -3.61 9.02 14.74
N LEU A 25 -3.69 9.95 15.70
CA LEU A 25 -4.89 10.17 16.49
C LEU A 25 -6.05 10.69 15.63
N ALA A 26 -5.78 11.53 14.64
CA ALA A 26 -6.80 12.00 13.71
C ALA A 26 -7.33 10.85 12.84
N TYR A 27 -6.45 9.97 12.36
CA TYR A 27 -6.83 8.79 11.59
C TYR A 27 -7.73 7.84 12.42
N GLU A 28 -7.35 7.54 13.67
CA GLU A 28 -8.14 6.70 14.59
C GLU A 28 -9.51 7.31 14.92
N LEU A 29 -9.64 8.62 14.86
CA LEU A 29 -10.90 9.35 15.05
C LEU A 29 -11.71 9.51 13.75
N HIS A 30 -11.33 8.82 12.67
CA HIS A 30 -11.97 8.94 11.36
C HIS A 30 -12.02 10.38 10.82
N GLN A 31 -10.91 11.12 11.00
CA GLN A 31 -10.70 12.47 10.49
C GLN A 31 -9.57 12.48 9.44
N PRO A 32 -9.78 11.89 8.25
CA PRO A 32 -8.71 11.67 7.28
C PRO A 32 -8.10 12.97 6.76
N GLU A 33 -8.86 14.05 6.61
CA GLU A 33 -8.34 15.34 6.15
C GLU A 33 -7.38 15.97 7.17
N LYS A 34 -7.65 15.78 8.47
CA LYS A 34 -6.73 16.20 9.53
C LYS A 34 -5.48 15.32 9.57
N ALA A 35 -5.65 14.01 9.40
CA ALA A 35 -4.52 13.09 9.35
C ALA A 35 -3.58 13.44 8.19
N GLU A 36 -4.12 13.66 6.99
CA GLU A 36 -3.37 14.11 5.82
C GLU A 36 -2.64 15.44 6.09
N LYS A 37 -3.34 16.42 6.62
CA LYS A 37 -2.74 17.73 6.94
C LYS A 37 -1.50 17.59 7.82
N TYR A 38 -1.59 16.84 8.93
CA TYR A 38 -0.46 16.66 9.83
C TYR A 38 0.67 15.87 9.21
N LEU A 39 0.37 14.89 8.34
CA LEU A 39 1.38 14.13 7.59
C LEU A 39 2.12 15.02 6.59
N LEU A 40 1.42 15.90 5.89
CA LEU A 40 2.03 16.87 4.96
C LEU A 40 2.90 17.88 5.71
N GLU A 41 2.46 18.38 6.87
CA GLU A 41 3.28 19.23 7.73
C GLU A 41 4.53 18.47 8.25
N ALA A 42 4.37 17.20 8.62
CA ALA A 42 5.50 16.36 9.04
C ALA A 42 6.53 16.14 7.92
N LYS A 43 6.06 15.96 6.68
CA LYS A 43 6.92 15.79 5.49
C LYS A 43 7.90 16.95 5.30
N GLU A 44 7.48 18.18 5.64
CA GLU A 44 8.31 19.38 5.47
C GLU A 44 9.46 19.48 6.51
N VAL A 45 9.37 18.75 7.61
CA VAL A 45 10.29 18.90 8.75
C VAL A 45 11.01 17.59 9.13
N ALA A 46 10.57 16.44 8.63
CA ALA A 46 11.17 15.16 8.90
C ALA A 46 12.41 14.91 8.03
N GLU A 47 13.43 14.30 8.60
CA GLU A 47 14.62 13.84 7.88
C GLU A 47 14.37 12.48 7.21
N ASP A 48 13.56 11.63 7.86
CA ASP A 48 13.15 10.31 7.38
C ASP A 48 11.69 10.34 6.95
N LEU A 49 11.43 9.91 5.70
CA LEU A 49 10.11 9.94 5.10
C LEU A 49 9.40 8.57 5.07
N GLU A 50 10.03 7.50 5.56
CA GLU A 50 9.49 6.13 5.46
C GLU A 50 8.10 5.99 6.12
N ASP A 51 7.96 6.41 7.37
CA ASP A 51 6.68 6.34 8.09
C ASP A 51 5.62 7.28 7.49
N ILE A 52 6.03 8.45 7.04
CA ILE A 52 5.14 9.43 6.39
C ILE A 52 4.64 8.88 5.05
N ALA A 53 5.54 8.32 4.24
CA ALA A 53 5.20 7.70 2.96
C ALA A 53 4.21 6.55 3.15
N LEU A 54 4.47 5.66 4.12
CA LEU A 54 3.58 4.56 4.44
C LEU A 54 2.17 5.05 4.78
N ARG A 55 2.06 6.03 5.65
CA ARG A 55 0.76 6.56 6.11
C ARG A 55 0.01 7.31 5.03
N LEU A 56 0.71 8.18 4.26
CA LEU A 56 0.07 8.93 3.17
C LEU A 56 -0.36 8.00 2.03
N THR A 57 0.50 7.07 1.59
CA THR A 57 0.13 6.13 0.52
C THR A 57 -1.03 5.22 0.93
N THR A 58 -1.09 4.81 2.21
CA THR A 58 -2.22 4.03 2.72
C THR A 58 -3.50 4.86 2.73
N LEU A 59 -3.45 6.08 3.24
CA LEU A 59 -4.59 6.99 3.29
C LEU A 59 -5.12 7.33 1.89
N TYR A 60 -4.23 7.58 0.94
CA TYR A 60 -4.61 7.87 -0.44
C TYR A 60 -5.23 6.66 -1.15
N LEU A 61 -4.71 5.43 -0.92
CA LEU A 61 -5.33 4.22 -1.44
C LEU A 61 -6.76 4.02 -0.90
N GLU A 62 -6.97 4.23 0.40
CA GLU A 62 -8.30 4.12 1.02
C GLU A 62 -9.31 5.12 0.43
N GLN A 63 -8.81 6.25 -0.07
CA GLN A 63 -9.60 7.30 -0.73
C GLN A 63 -9.64 7.17 -2.26
N GLU A 64 -9.06 6.11 -2.83
CA GLU A 64 -8.93 5.90 -4.28
C GLU A 64 -8.20 7.05 -5.02
N ARG A 65 -7.31 7.75 -4.31
CA ARG A 65 -6.48 8.85 -4.82
C ARG A 65 -5.16 8.31 -5.34
N TYR A 66 -5.22 7.53 -6.41
CA TYR A 66 -4.08 6.76 -6.92
C TYR A 66 -2.95 7.64 -7.46
N GLU A 67 -3.27 8.77 -8.10
CA GLU A 67 -2.27 9.71 -8.58
C GLU A 67 -1.44 10.30 -7.44
N ASP A 68 -2.06 10.59 -6.29
CA ASP A 68 -1.35 11.09 -5.10
C ASP A 68 -0.43 10.03 -4.50
N VAL A 69 -0.79 8.73 -4.61
CA VAL A 69 0.12 7.62 -4.24
C VAL A 69 1.35 7.61 -5.15
N LEU A 70 1.16 7.84 -6.46
CA LEU A 70 2.25 7.80 -7.44
C LEU A 70 3.25 8.94 -7.29
N GLU A 71 2.94 10.03 -6.60
CA GLU A 71 3.91 11.08 -6.26
C GLU A 71 5.09 10.54 -5.42
N TRP A 72 4.89 9.39 -4.76
CA TRP A 72 5.92 8.73 -3.96
C TRP A 72 6.85 7.80 -4.75
N GLN A 73 6.64 7.60 -6.06
CA GLN A 73 7.52 6.75 -6.89
C GLN A 73 8.96 7.29 -6.97
N GLU A 74 9.12 8.61 -6.99
CA GLU A 74 10.42 9.27 -7.11
C GLU A 74 11.10 9.48 -5.75
N VAL A 75 10.43 9.12 -4.65
CA VAL A 75 10.99 9.18 -3.31
C VAL A 75 11.65 7.85 -2.98
N GLU A 76 12.89 7.90 -2.50
CA GLU A 76 13.60 6.69 -2.09
C GLU A 76 12.97 6.16 -0.78
N VAL A 77 12.15 5.11 -0.92
CA VAL A 77 11.49 4.41 0.17
C VAL A 77 11.76 2.92 0.06
N GLU A 78 12.17 2.31 1.17
CA GLU A 78 12.48 0.89 1.27
C GLU A 78 11.33 0.07 1.85
N ASN A 79 10.37 0.72 2.52
CA ASN A 79 9.24 0.05 3.15
C ASN A 79 8.43 -0.77 2.14
N VAL A 80 8.37 -2.08 2.38
CA VAL A 80 7.71 -3.07 1.51
C VAL A 80 6.24 -2.73 1.27
N VAL A 81 5.52 -2.29 2.31
CA VAL A 81 4.10 -1.93 2.19
C VAL A 81 3.90 -0.66 1.38
N THR A 82 4.76 0.35 1.57
CA THR A 82 4.72 1.58 0.75
C THR A 82 4.92 1.27 -0.73
N ARG A 83 5.91 0.43 -1.04
CA ARG A 83 6.19 0.01 -2.42
C ARG A 83 5.04 -0.81 -3.01
N TRP A 84 4.41 -1.66 -2.22
CA TRP A 84 3.21 -2.37 -2.63
C TRP A 84 2.02 -1.42 -2.85
N ASN A 85 1.84 -0.42 -1.99
CA ASN A 85 0.82 0.62 -2.20
C ASN A 85 0.99 1.33 -3.54
N ILE A 86 2.22 1.66 -3.93
CA ILE A 86 2.54 2.24 -5.24
C ILE A 86 2.15 1.28 -6.36
N ALA A 87 2.53 0.00 -6.25
CA ALA A 87 2.18 -1.01 -7.25
C ALA A 87 0.66 -1.20 -7.39
N ARG A 88 -0.09 -1.17 -6.29
CA ARG A 88 -1.57 -1.22 -6.28
C ARG A 88 -2.18 -0.02 -6.99
N ALA A 89 -1.65 1.18 -6.77
CA ALA A 89 -2.11 2.37 -7.47
C ALA A 89 -1.84 2.28 -8.99
N LEU A 90 -0.69 1.75 -9.40
CA LEU A 90 -0.39 1.50 -10.81
C LEU A 90 -1.39 0.51 -11.44
N VAL A 91 -1.73 -0.57 -10.75
CA VAL A 91 -2.75 -1.52 -11.22
C VAL A 91 -4.12 -0.84 -11.36
N ALA A 92 -4.51 -0.03 -10.37
CA ALA A 92 -5.79 0.68 -10.40
C ALA A 92 -5.88 1.70 -11.55
N LEU A 93 -4.74 2.24 -11.99
CA LEU A 93 -4.62 3.14 -13.15
C LEU A 93 -4.34 2.40 -14.47
N GLU A 94 -4.49 1.08 -14.48
CA GLU A 94 -4.26 0.21 -15.66
C GLU A 94 -2.81 0.23 -16.18
N GLU A 95 -1.84 0.67 -15.35
CA GLU A 95 -0.41 0.68 -15.68
C GLU A 95 0.28 -0.62 -15.26
N VAL A 96 -0.30 -1.75 -15.67
CA VAL A 96 0.06 -3.10 -15.21
C VAL A 96 1.50 -3.50 -15.52
N GLU A 97 2.06 -3.05 -16.64
CA GLU A 97 3.45 -3.33 -17.02
C GLU A 97 4.45 -2.63 -16.09
N LYS A 98 4.08 -1.48 -15.51
CA LYS A 98 4.90 -0.80 -14.51
C LYS A 98 4.76 -1.41 -13.13
N ALA A 99 3.59 -1.94 -12.81
CA ALA A 99 3.34 -2.61 -11.54
C ALA A 99 4.06 -3.96 -11.43
N ALA A 100 4.15 -4.71 -12.52
CA ALA A 100 4.67 -6.08 -12.55
C ALA A 100 6.09 -6.23 -11.93
N PRO A 101 7.10 -5.41 -12.30
CA PRO A 101 8.43 -5.54 -11.71
C PRO A 101 8.45 -5.27 -10.21
N ILE A 102 7.58 -4.37 -9.70
CA ILE A 102 7.46 -4.08 -8.27
C ILE A 102 6.87 -5.30 -7.55
N TYR A 103 5.80 -5.88 -8.07
CA TYR A 103 5.24 -7.12 -7.52
C TYR A 103 6.29 -8.25 -7.52
N GLU A 104 7.04 -8.44 -8.59
CA GLU A 104 8.06 -9.48 -8.66
C GLU A 104 9.16 -9.29 -7.61
N GLU A 105 9.62 -8.07 -7.42
CA GLU A 105 10.65 -7.73 -6.43
C GLU A 105 10.16 -7.96 -4.99
N LEU A 106 8.88 -7.65 -4.71
CA LEU A 106 8.29 -7.79 -3.37
C LEU A 106 7.87 -9.23 -3.02
N TYR A 107 7.84 -10.14 -3.99
CA TYR A 107 7.36 -11.51 -3.79
C TYR A 107 8.07 -12.25 -2.64
N PRO A 108 9.41 -12.20 -2.47
CA PRO A 108 10.08 -12.89 -1.37
C PRO A 108 9.59 -12.45 0.01
N ASP A 109 9.24 -11.17 0.17
CA ASP A 109 8.81 -10.59 1.44
C ASP A 109 7.31 -10.77 1.70
N LEU A 110 6.48 -10.84 0.65
CA LEU A 110 5.03 -10.85 0.74
C LEU A 110 4.36 -12.19 0.35
N LYS A 111 5.13 -13.22 0.06
CA LYS A 111 4.61 -14.54 -0.35
C LYS A 111 3.74 -15.26 0.70
N GLU A 112 3.69 -14.77 1.92
CA GLU A 112 2.83 -15.28 3.00
C GLU A 112 1.63 -14.33 3.28
N ASN A 113 1.47 -13.29 2.46
CA ASN A 113 0.35 -12.36 2.57
C ASN A 113 -0.73 -12.72 1.53
N PRO A 114 -1.92 -13.19 1.96
CA PRO A 114 -2.97 -13.61 1.02
C PRO A 114 -3.44 -12.49 0.09
N GLU A 115 -3.65 -11.28 0.60
CA GLU A 115 -4.10 -10.13 -0.20
C GLU A 115 -3.10 -9.77 -1.32
N TYR A 116 -1.81 -9.87 -1.00
CA TYR A 116 -0.76 -9.68 -2.01
C TYR A 116 -0.77 -10.79 -3.06
N LEU A 117 -0.84 -12.07 -2.66
CA LEU A 117 -0.84 -13.20 -3.58
C LEU A 117 -2.07 -13.18 -4.49
N GLU A 118 -3.24 -12.83 -3.95
CA GLU A 118 -4.46 -12.64 -4.73
C GLU A 118 -4.23 -11.60 -5.83
N SER A 119 -3.87 -10.38 -5.45
CA SER A 119 -3.66 -9.28 -6.40
C SER A 119 -2.55 -9.58 -7.42
N TYR A 120 -1.47 -10.24 -7.00
CA TYR A 120 -0.38 -10.61 -7.90
C TYR A 120 -0.79 -11.69 -8.91
N SER A 121 -1.58 -12.67 -8.50
CA SER A 121 -2.06 -13.73 -9.41
C SER A 121 -2.98 -13.17 -10.51
N TYR A 122 -3.85 -12.22 -10.17
CA TYR A 122 -4.69 -11.53 -11.16
C TYR A 122 -3.85 -10.69 -12.12
N LEU A 123 -2.87 -9.92 -11.62
CA LEU A 123 -1.95 -9.12 -12.43
C LEU A 123 -1.19 -10.02 -13.44
N LEU A 124 -0.65 -11.14 -12.99
CA LEU A 124 0.08 -12.09 -13.83
C LEU A 124 -0.79 -12.68 -14.94
N ARG A 125 -2.06 -13.01 -14.63
CA ARG A 125 -3.02 -13.46 -15.65
C ARG A 125 -3.27 -12.37 -16.69
N GLU A 126 -3.47 -11.13 -16.27
CA GLU A 126 -3.69 -9.99 -17.18
C GLU A 126 -2.50 -9.79 -18.12
N LEU A 127 -1.28 -10.01 -17.64
CA LEU A 127 -0.06 -9.98 -18.44
C LEU A 127 0.18 -11.25 -19.28
N GLY A 128 -0.74 -12.23 -19.26
CA GLY A 128 -0.60 -13.49 -19.99
C GLY A 128 0.45 -14.45 -19.41
N GLN A 129 0.96 -14.18 -18.21
CA GLN A 129 1.94 -15.02 -17.52
C GLN A 129 1.26 -16.17 -16.76
N ILE A 130 0.52 -17.02 -17.48
CA ILE A 130 -0.41 -18.03 -16.92
C ILE A 130 0.30 -19.00 -15.98
N ALA A 131 1.49 -19.52 -16.35
CA ALA A 131 2.22 -20.47 -15.51
C ALA A 131 2.58 -19.87 -14.13
N LYS A 132 3.04 -18.62 -14.11
CA LYS A 132 3.38 -17.91 -12.87
C LYS A 132 2.13 -17.51 -12.08
N ALA A 133 1.06 -17.08 -12.77
CA ALA A 133 -0.23 -16.82 -12.14
C ALA A 133 -0.75 -18.03 -11.38
N ARG A 134 -0.60 -19.21 -11.97
CA ARG A 134 -0.98 -20.50 -11.36
C ARG A 134 -0.16 -20.81 -10.12
N GLU A 135 1.16 -20.65 -10.17
CA GLU A 135 2.06 -20.85 -9.03
C GLU A 135 1.69 -19.93 -7.86
N VAL A 136 1.44 -18.65 -8.13
CA VAL A 136 1.07 -17.67 -7.10
C VAL A 136 -0.32 -17.95 -6.53
N ALA A 137 -1.29 -18.30 -7.36
CA ALA A 137 -2.63 -18.68 -6.92
C ALA A 137 -2.62 -19.97 -6.06
N GLU A 138 -1.78 -20.95 -6.41
CA GLU A 138 -1.57 -22.14 -5.57
C GLU A 138 -1.00 -21.77 -4.20
N GLY A 139 -0.02 -20.85 -4.15
CA GLY A 139 0.52 -20.31 -2.90
C GLY A 139 -0.55 -19.64 -2.04
N TYR A 140 -1.46 -18.88 -2.65
CA TYR A 140 -2.63 -18.33 -1.96
C TYR A 140 -3.52 -19.42 -1.35
N LEU A 141 -3.87 -20.45 -2.13
CA LEU A 141 -4.75 -21.53 -1.70
C LEU A 141 -4.13 -22.42 -0.59
N GLN A 142 -2.82 -22.44 -0.46
CA GLN A 142 -2.16 -23.06 0.69
C GLN A 142 -2.40 -22.30 2.00
N LEU A 143 -2.58 -20.96 1.93
CA LEU A 143 -2.87 -20.11 3.08
C LEU A 143 -4.37 -20.03 3.36
N VAL A 144 -5.20 -20.00 2.32
CA VAL A 144 -6.65 -19.84 2.39
C VAL A 144 -7.35 -20.92 1.54
N PRO A 145 -7.34 -22.19 2.00
CA PRO A 145 -7.78 -23.32 1.18
C PRO A 145 -9.29 -23.34 0.86
N ASP A 146 -10.10 -22.67 1.66
CA ASP A 146 -11.57 -22.66 1.52
C ASP A 146 -12.11 -21.50 0.67
N ASP A 147 -11.23 -20.72 0.02
CA ASP A 147 -11.65 -19.63 -0.88
C ASP A 147 -12.11 -20.20 -2.23
N GLY A 148 -13.43 -20.37 -2.35
CA GLY A 148 -14.05 -20.89 -3.59
C GLY A 148 -13.86 -19.98 -4.81
N GLN A 149 -13.64 -18.67 -4.60
CA GLN A 149 -13.41 -17.71 -5.67
C GLN A 149 -12.02 -17.88 -6.27
N MET A 150 -11.02 -18.01 -5.41
CA MET A 150 -9.64 -18.28 -5.84
C MET A 150 -9.48 -19.68 -6.40
N GLN A 151 -10.22 -20.69 -5.89
CA GLN A 151 -10.24 -22.03 -6.47
C GLN A 151 -10.76 -22.01 -7.91
N ALA A 152 -11.88 -21.32 -8.16
CA ALA A 152 -12.44 -21.17 -9.51
C ALA A 152 -11.48 -20.40 -10.44
N PHE A 153 -10.81 -19.37 -9.92
CA PHE A 153 -9.78 -18.65 -10.65
C PHE A 153 -8.60 -19.56 -11.03
N TYR A 154 -8.08 -20.33 -10.07
CA TYR A 154 -7.01 -21.28 -10.32
C TYR A 154 -7.39 -22.34 -11.36
N GLU A 155 -8.60 -22.91 -11.26
CA GLU A 155 -9.12 -23.87 -12.24
C GLU A 155 -9.20 -23.26 -13.65
N SER A 156 -9.64 -21.99 -13.78
CA SER A 156 -9.64 -21.30 -15.06
C SER A 156 -8.27 -21.18 -15.71
N LEU A 157 -7.21 -21.06 -14.91
CA LEU A 157 -5.82 -21.01 -15.39
C LEU A 157 -5.29 -22.38 -15.88
N LEU A 158 -6.00 -23.48 -15.61
CA LEU A 158 -5.63 -24.82 -16.11
C LEU A 158 -6.17 -25.07 -17.53
N GLU A 159 -7.18 -24.31 -17.96
CA GLU A 159 -7.83 -24.41 -19.26
C GLU A 159 -7.15 -23.54 -20.33
N ASP A 160 -6.38 -22.52 -19.91
CA ASP A 160 -5.58 -21.61 -20.75
C ASP A 160 -4.17 -22.21 -21.03
#